data_e2dc6225dc66431e6396b15d87b21505
#
_entry.id   e2dc6225dc66431e6396b15d87b21505
#
_cell.length_a   1.000
_cell.length_b   1.000
_cell.length_c   1.000
_cell.angle_alpha   90.00
_cell.angle_beta   90.00
_cell.angle_gamma   90.00
#
_symmetry.space_group_name_H-M   'P 1'
#
loop_
_entity.id
_entity.type
_entity.pdbx_description
1 polymer ?
#
loop_
_entity_poly.entity_id
_entity_poly.type
_entity_poly.pdbx_seq_one_letter_code
_entity_poly.pdbx_strand_id
1 'polypeptide(L)'
;MELRPFTLAIDGGRTIRAVLGVPRTTTMAGILVLAHGANNDMDHPLIAGVHDKLARQGLVTVRFNFPYAEEGRKRPDPDEALEGAYRLVLEYVAELKEFQGLALYLGGKSMGARLAAQLVAREVGASGLVFLGYPLHPPGRPDQLRDQPLYLLPCPTLFIEGARDPFCRLDLLAEVLGRLPLRSDLHVIPRAGHSFETDRRAMAPESLEEICRVILGWLDSL
;
A
#
# COMPACT_ATOMS: atom_id res chain seq x y z
N MET A 1 15.39 9.79 10.05
CA MET A 1 15.19 8.36 9.76
C MET A 1 16.50 7.73 9.31
N GLU A 2 16.64 6.44 9.45
CA GLU A 2 17.70 5.61 8.87
C GLU A 2 17.08 4.75 7.76
N LEU A 3 17.77 4.61 6.63
CA LEU A 3 17.36 3.70 5.56
C LEU A 3 18.25 2.45 5.61
N ARG A 4 17.64 1.29 5.69
CA ARG A 4 18.32 -0.01 5.72
C ARG A 4 17.87 -0.84 4.52
N PRO A 5 18.62 -0.83 3.41
CA PRO A 5 18.33 -1.72 2.29
C PRO A 5 18.59 -3.18 2.67
N PHE A 6 17.76 -4.08 2.15
CA PHE A 6 17.93 -5.53 2.30
C PHE A 6 17.45 -6.27 1.05
N THR A 7 17.81 -7.53 0.96
CA THR A 7 17.48 -8.38 -0.18
C THR A 7 16.94 -9.71 0.32
N LEU A 8 15.88 -10.20 -0.28
CA LEU A 8 15.27 -11.48 0.06
C LEU A 8 15.39 -12.44 -1.12
N ALA A 9 15.78 -13.69 -0.83
CA ALA A 9 15.83 -14.75 -1.84
C ALA A 9 14.41 -15.24 -2.14
N ILE A 10 14.12 -15.40 -3.43
CA ILE A 10 12.91 -16.05 -3.93
C ILE A 10 13.29 -17.28 -4.75
N ASP A 11 12.29 -18.03 -5.22
CA ASP A 11 12.53 -19.28 -5.96
C ASP A 11 13.47 -19.12 -7.16
N GLY A 12 14.26 -20.14 -7.45
CA GLY A 12 15.14 -20.20 -8.61
C GLY A 12 16.40 -19.33 -8.50
N GLY A 13 16.84 -18.97 -7.29
CA GLY A 13 18.04 -18.15 -7.06
C GLY A 13 17.84 -16.66 -7.39
N ARG A 14 16.62 -16.24 -7.63
CA ARG A 14 16.24 -14.83 -7.80
C ARG A 14 16.16 -14.12 -6.45
N THR A 15 16.23 -12.82 -6.47
CA THR A 15 16.09 -11.99 -5.27
C THR A 15 15.17 -10.80 -5.52
N ILE A 16 14.61 -10.26 -4.45
CA ILE A 16 13.91 -8.98 -4.47
C ILE A 16 14.58 -8.02 -3.49
N ARG A 17 14.67 -6.76 -3.89
CA ARG A 17 15.18 -5.68 -3.02
C ARG A 17 14.04 -5.04 -2.25
N ALA A 18 14.38 -4.62 -1.04
CA ALA A 18 13.50 -3.85 -0.18
C ALA A 18 14.28 -2.80 0.60
N VAL A 19 13.58 -1.81 1.12
CA VAL A 19 14.16 -0.76 1.96
C VAL A 19 13.28 -0.58 3.20
N LEU A 20 13.91 -0.70 4.35
CA LEU A 20 13.33 -0.41 5.65
C LEU A 20 13.66 1.04 6.03
N GLY A 21 12.65 1.82 6.34
CA GLY A 21 12.75 3.17 6.88
C GLY A 21 12.52 3.14 8.38
N VAL A 22 13.59 3.37 9.16
CA VAL A 22 13.52 3.36 10.63
C VAL A 22 13.50 4.79 11.17
N PRO A 23 12.49 5.18 11.96
CA PRO A 23 12.47 6.46 12.65
C PRO A 23 13.69 6.65 13.57
N ARG A 24 14.11 7.88 13.78
CA ARG A 24 15.12 8.21 14.81
C ARG A 24 14.50 8.54 16.18
N THR A 25 13.21 8.33 16.32
CA THR A 25 12.47 8.54 17.56
C THR A 25 12.51 7.30 18.43
N THR A 26 12.33 7.46 19.73
CA THR A 26 12.25 6.33 20.69
C THR A 26 10.87 5.66 20.70
N THR A 27 9.85 6.33 20.18
CA THR A 27 8.48 5.82 20.12
C THR A 27 8.11 5.59 18.65
N MET A 28 7.77 4.35 18.31
CA MET A 28 7.35 3.95 16.96
C MET A 28 5.85 3.66 16.96
N ALA A 29 5.10 4.28 16.03
CA ALA A 29 3.65 4.15 15.94
C ALA A 29 3.18 2.79 15.35
N GLY A 30 4.08 2.02 14.73
CA GLY A 30 3.77 0.75 14.07
C GLY A 30 4.68 0.53 12.86
N ILE A 31 4.33 -0.46 12.06
CA ILE A 31 5.05 -0.83 10.82
C ILE A 31 4.07 -0.80 9.65
N LEU A 32 4.39 -0.07 8.59
CA LEU A 32 3.61 -0.06 7.34
C LEU A 32 4.44 -0.65 6.20
N VAL A 33 3.98 -1.75 5.63
CA VAL A 33 4.57 -2.39 4.45
C VAL A 33 3.83 -1.94 3.19
N LEU A 34 4.53 -1.29 2.26
CA LEU A 34 3.98 -0.67 1.07
C LEU A 34 4.42 -1.38 -0.21
N ALA A 35 3.45 -1.89 -0.96
CA ALA A 35 3.65 -2.49 -2.27
C ALA A 35 3.38 -1.50 -3.41
N HIS A 36 4.20 -1.54 -4.46
CA HIS A 36 4.03 -0.68 -5.63
C HIS A 36 2.92 -1.18 -6.58
N GLY A 37 2.48 -0.32 -7.49
CA GLY A 37 1.52 -0.64 -8.53
C GLY A 37 2.11 -1.38 -9.74
N ALA A 38 1.26 -1.85 -10.64
CA ALA A 38 1.68 -2.45 -11.91
C ALA A 38 2.51 -1.46 -12.75
N ASN A 39 3.44 -1.98 -13.55
CA ASN A 39 4.37 -1.23 -14.41
C ASN A 39 5.31 -0.26 -13.66
N ASN A 40 5.40 -0.38 -12.35
CA ASN A 40 6.24 0.43 -11.46
C ASN A 40 7.18 -0.45 -10.63
N ASP A 41 7.96 0.20 -9.81
CA ASP A 41 8.85 -0.39 -8.81
C ASP A 41 8.72 0.33 -7.46
N MET A 42 9.51 -0.09 -6.48
CA MET A 42 9.51 0.50 -5.13
C MET A 42 10.00 1.94 -5.09
N ASP A 43 10.71 2.41 -6.11
CA ASP A 43 11.25 3.76 -6.21
C ASP A 43 10.28 4.74 -6.92
N HIS A 44 9.09 4.26 -7.29
CA HIS A 44 8.02 5.14 -7.77
C HIS A 44 7.80 6.31 -6.81
N PRO A 45 7.75 7.58 -7.29
CA PRO A 45 7.74 8.78 -6.43
C PRO A 45 6.71 8.80 -5.32
N LEU A 46 5.51 8.25 -5.56
CA LEU A 46 4.48 8.14 -4.54
C LEU A 46 4.90 7.16 -3.42
N ILE A 47 5.34 5.95 -3.79
CA ILE A 47 5.71 4.91 -2.81
C ILE A 47 6.93 5.34 -2.00
N ALA A 48 7.99 5.80 -2.68
CA ALA A 48 9.21 6.29 -2.02
C ALA A 48 8.92 7.52 -1.15
N GLY A 49 8.09 8.45 -1.65
CA GLY A 49 7.74 9.66 -0.91
C GLY A 49 6.91 9.38 0.34
N VAL A 50 5.90 8.51 0.25
CA VAL A 50 5.10 8.09 1.42
C VAL A 50 5.99 7.36 2.43
N HIS A 51 6.77 6.37 1.98
CA HIS A 51 7.73 5.65 2.81
C HIS A 51 8.64 6.61 3.58
N ASP A 52 9.32 7.52 2.87
CA ASP A 52 10.31 8.42 3.49
C ASP A 52 9.68 9.41 4.46
N LYS A 53 8.52 9.97 4.12
CA LYS A 53 7.83 10.95 4.98
C LYS A 53 7.30 10.32 6.25
N LEU A 54 6.62 9.19 6.14
CA LEU A 54 6.08 8.48 7.31
C LEU A 54 7.20 7.99 8.25
N ALA A 55 8.32 7.50 7.69
CA ALA A 55 9.47 7.11 8.49
C ALA A 55 10.10 8.29 9.26
N ARG A 56 10.10 9.50 8.69
CA ARG A 56 10.55 10.72 9.40
C ARG A 56 9.61 11.12 10.55
N GLN A 57 8.34 10.69 10.49
CA GLN A 57 7.28 11.07 11.42
C GLN A 57 6.95 9.97 12.46
N GLY A 58 7.81 8.94 12.58
CA GLY A 58 7.71 7.96 13.67
C GLY A 58 7.12 6.60 13.29
N LEU A 59 6.76 6.38 12.02
CA LEU A 59 6.26 5.08 11.55
C LEU A 59 7.40 4.28 10.93
N VAL A 60 7.61 3.04 11.34
CA VAL A 60 8.49 2.13 10.60
C VAL A 60 7.85 1.81 9.26
N THR A 61 8.60 1.93 8.17
CA THR A 61 8.06 1.72 6.82
C THR A 61 8.92 0.74 6.03
N VAL A 62 8.28 -0.08 5.21
CA VAL A 62 8.96 -0.98 4.28
C VAL A 62 8.40 -0.75 2.88
N ARG A 63 9.28 -0.65 1.89
CA ARG A 63 8.93 -0.70 0.46
C ARG A 63 9.80 -1.74 -0.21
N PHE A 64 9.27 -2.44 -1.20
CA PHE A 64 9.96 -3.55 -1.85
C PHE A 64 9.58 -3.67 -3.31
N ASN A 65 10.40 -4.37 -4.08
CA ASN A 65 10.10 -4.72 -5.46
C ASN A 65 9.42 -6.08 -5.58
N PHE A 66 8.43 -6.17 -6.46
CA PHE A 66 7.98 -7.46 -6.96
C PHE A 66 9.00 -8.07 -7.93
N PRO A 67 9.00 -9.40 -8.13
CA PRO A 67 10.01 -10.09 -8.96
C PRO A 67 10.14 -9.52 -10.37
N TYR A 68 9.03 -9.24 -11.05
CA TYR A 68 9.05 -8.67 -12.39
C TYR A 68 9.76 -7.31 -12.45
N ALA A 69 9.63 -6.48 -11.40
CA ALA A 69 10.27 -5.16 -11.34
C ALA A 69 11.78 -5.29 -11.15
N GLU A 70 12.25 -6.25 -10.34
CA GLU A 70 13.68 -6.57 -10.21
C GLU A 70 14.30 -7.02 -11.54
N GLU A 71 13.55 -7.75 -12.35
CA GLU A 71 13.99 -8.21 -13.67
C GLU A 71 13.84 -7.14 -14.76
N GLY A 72 13.44 -5.91 -14.41
CA GLY A 72 13.23 -4.81 -15.35
C GLY A 72 12.03 -5.02 -16.30
N ARG A 73 11.17 -5.99 -16.01
CA ARG A 73 9.96 -6.25 -16.77
C ARG A 73 8.85 -5.27 -16.40
N LYS A 74 8.01 -4.92 -17.36
CA LYS A 74 6.83 -4.08 -17.11
C LYS A 74 5.59 -4.88 -16.76
N ARG A 75 5.45 -6.06 -17.36
CA ARG A 75 4.29 -6.93 -17.15
C ARG A 75 4.41 -7.62 -15.79
N PRO A 76 3.43 -7.46 -14.89
CA PRO A 76 3.41 -8.18 -13.62
C PRO A 76 3.41 -9.70 -13.79
N ASP A 77 3.98 -10.37 -12.80
CA ASP A 77 3.86 -11.82 -12.62
C ASP A 77 2.42 -12.21 -12.26
N PRO A 78 2.04 -13.48 -12.29
CA PRO A 78 0.77 -13.95 -11.75
C PRO A 78 0.60 -13.58 -10.27
N ASP A 79 -0.65 -13.38 -9.85
CA ASP A 79 -0.98 -12.94 -8.48
C ASP A 79 -0.33 -13.82 -7.40
N GLU A 80 -0.24 -15.13 -7.61
CA GLU A 80 0.39 -16.07 -6.67
C GLU A 80 1.87 -15.73 -6.41
N ALA A 81 2.64 -15.39 -7.45
CA ALA A 81 4.04 -15.01 -7.30
C ALA A 81 4.19 -13.64 -6.63
N LEU A 82 3.28 -12.70 -6.92
CA LEU A 82 3.26 -11.38 -6.30
C LEU A 82 2.87 -11.47 -4.81
N GLU A 83 1.86 -12.25 -4.48
CA GLU A 83 1.45 -12.54 -3.09
C GLU A 83 2.58 -13.24 -2.32
N GLY A 84 3.26 -14.22 -2.94
CA GLY A 84 4.42 -14.89 -2.36
C GLY A 84 5.55 -13.93 -2.01
N ALA A 85 5.88 -13.02 -2.91
CA ALA A 85 6.90 -12.00 -2.67
C ALA A 85 6.50 -11.03 -1.53
N TYR A 86 5.24 -10.62 -1.49
CA TYR A 86 4.74 -9.77 -0.42
C TYR A 86 4.81 -10.50 0.94
N ARG A 87 4.36 -11.75 0.98
CA ARG A 87 4.40 -12.61 2.18
C ARG A 87 5.83 -12.76 2.72
N LEU A 88 6.80 -13.00 1.84
CA LEU A 88 8.21 -13.10 2.22
C LEU A 88 8.74 -11.83 2.90
N VAL A 89 8.31 -10.65 2.42
CA VAL A 89 8.65 -9.37 3.08
C VAL A 89 8.02 -9.28 4.48
N LEU A 90 6.77 -9.72 4.63
CA LEU A 90 6.09 -9.73 5.93
C LEU A 90 6.75 -10.69 6.93
N GLU A 91 7.14 -11.88 6.47
CA GLU A 91 7.87 -12.87 7.27
C GLU A 91 9.20 -12.29 7.77
N TYR A 92 9.97 -11.66 6.86
CA TYR A 92 11.21 -10.99 7.25
C TYR A 92 10.99 -9.91 8.32
N VAL A 93 9.98 -9.06 8.13
CA VAL A 93 9.64 -8.00 9.08
C VAL A 93 9.25 -8.57 10.45
N ALA A 94 8.50 -9.68 10.48
CA ALA A 94 8.09 -10.34 11.71
C ALA A 94 9.26 -10.93 12.53
N GLU A 95 10.38 -11.27 11.86
CA GLU A 95 11.59 -11.78 12.50
C GLU A 95 12.45 -10.69 13.14
N LEU A 96 12.23 -9.40 12.80
CA LEU A 96 13.00 -8.28 13.33
C LEU A 96 12.63 -8.01 14.78
N LYS A 97 13.47 -8.48 15.71
CA LYS A 97 13.23 -8.41 17.17
C LYS A 97 12.98 -6.99 17.67
N GLU A 98 13.62 -6.00 17.07
CA GLU A 98 13.51 -4.59 17.46
C GLU A 98 12.09 -4.00 17.21
N PHE A 99 11.26 -4.67 16.39
CA PHE A 99 9.91 -4.23 16.06
C PHE A 99 8.81 -5.16 16.58
N GLN A 100 9.19 -6.16 17.40
CA GLN A 100 8.22 -7.07 18.00
C GLN A 100 7.20 -6.32 18.85
N GLY A 101 5.92 -6.64 18.67
CA GLY A 101 4.81 -6.00 19.39
C GLY A 101 4.30 -4.70 18.76
N LEU A 102 4.93 -4.20 17.72
CA LEU A 102 4.38 -3.08 16.95
C LEU A 102 3.17 -3.52 16.10
N ALA A 103 2.19 -2.65 15.99
CA ALA A 103 1.05 -2.86 15.09
C ALA A 103 1.53 -2.96 13.63
N LEU A 104 1.07 -3.99 12.90
CA LEU A 104 1.43 -4.21 11.50
C LEU A 104 0.31 -3.69 10.60
N TYR A 105 0.66 -2.80 9.68
CA TYR A 105 -0.21 -2.28 8.64
C TYR A 105 0.31 -2.69 7.27
N LEU A 106 -0.59 -3.08 6.39
CA LEU A 106 -0.27 -3.38 5.00
C LEU A 106 -0.91 -2.34 4.08
N GLY A 107 -0.31 -2.15 2.93
CA GLY A 107 -0.91 -1.27 1.94
C GLY A 107 -0.14 -1.24 0.64
N GLY A 108 -0.50 -0.29 -0.17
CA GLY A 108 0.20 -0.07 -1.43
C GLY A 108 -0.61 0.72 -2.43
N LYS A 109 -0.03 0.88 -3.62
CA LYS A 109 -0.65 1.58 -4.73
C LYS A 109 -1.32 0.59 -5.69
N SER A 110 -2.57 0.84 -6.06
CA SER A 110 -3.23 0.12 -7.16
C SER A 110 -3.14 -1.42 -7.01
N MET A 111 -2.40 -2.11 -7.86
CA MET A 111 -2.14 -3.55 -7.76
C MET A 111 -1.64 -3.94 -6.36
N GLY A 112 -0.71 -3.17 -5.79
CA GLY A 112 -0.21 -3.42 -4.42
C GLY A 112 -1.29 -3.32 -3.35
N ALA A 113 -2.23 -2.38 -3.48
CA ALA A 113 -3.38 -2.26 -2.59
C ALA A 113 -4.30 -3.50 -2.69
N ARG A 114 -4.59 -3.94 -3.92
CA ARG A 114 -5.40 -5.12 -4.17
C ARG A 114 -4.77 -6.40 -3.59
N LEU A 115 -3.46 -6.57 -3.79
CA LEU A 115 -2.72 -7.72 -3.24
C LEU A 115 -2.70 -7.70 -1.71
N ALA A 116 -2.52 -6.53 -1.07
CA ALA A 116 -2.62 -6.40 0.38
C ALA A 116 -4.01 -6.83 0.89
N ALA A 117 -5.08 -6.38 0.23
CA ALA A 117 -6.45 -6.80 0.57
C ALA A 117 -6.64 -8.32 0.41
N GLN A 118 -6.16 -8.91 -0.68
CA GLN A 118 -6.25 -10.36 -0.92
C GLN A 118 -5.52 -11.18 0.13
N LEU A 119 -4.30 -10.78 0.51
CA LEU A 119 -3.50 -11.44 1.54
C LEU A 119 -4.20 -11.43 2.91
N VAL A 120 -4.69 -10.26 3.32
CA VAL A 120 -5.34 -10.11 4.63
C VAL A 120 -6.72 -10.79 4.65
N ALA A 121 -7.47 -10.75 3.55
CA ALA A 121 -8.75 -11.45 3.44
C ALA A 121 -8.63 -12.98 3.54
N ARG A 122 -7.43 -13.53 3.24
CA ARG A 122 -7.21 -14.99 3.30
C ARG A 122 -6.63 -15.42 4.64
N GLU A 123 -5.54 -14.80 5.11
CA GLU A 123 -4.81 -15.40 6.24
C GLU A 123 -3.77 -14.49 6.91
N VAL A 124 -3.39 -13.35 6.33
CA VAL A 124 -2.37 -12.49 6.91
C VAL A 124 -2.99 -11.57 7.96
N GLY A 125 -2.49 -11.65 9.19
CA GLY A 125 -2.91 -10.73 10.26
C GLY A 125 -2.39 -9.32 10.01
N ALA A 126 -3.27 -8.32 10.12
CA ALA A 126 -2.93 -6.92 10.05
C ALA A 126 -3.78 -6.10 11.02
N SER A 127 -3.22 -5.03 11.57
CA SER A 127 -3.94 -4.07 12.42
C SER A 127 -4.77 -3.08 11.59
N GLY A 128 -4.47 -2.94 10.29
CA GLY A 128 -5.23 -2.12 9.36
C GLY A 128 -4.60 -2.10 7.97
N LEU A 129 -5.34 -1.58 7.00
CA LEU A 129 -4.94 -1.51 5.60
C LEU A 129 -5.00 -0.08 5.07
N VAL A 130 -3.99 0.33 4.28
CA VAL A 130 -3.90 1.63 3.63
C VAL A 130 -3.84 1.46 2.13
N PHE A 131 -4.86 1.91 1.42
CA PHE A 131 -4.98 1.81 -0.03
C PHE A 131 -4.76 3.17 -0.70
N LEU A 132 -3.78 3.22 -1.60
CA LEU A 132 -3.45 4.38 -2.40
C LEU A 132 -3.93 4.16 -3.85
N GLY A 133 -5.13 4.63 -4.17
CA GLY A 133 -5.77 4.39 -5.46
C GLY A 133 -6.17 2.92 -5.62
N TYR A 134 -7.14 2.43 -4.86
CA TYR A 134 -7.64 1.06 -4.99
C TYR A 134 -8.31 0.85 -6.35
N PRO A 135 -7.87 -0.13 -7.16
CA PRO A 135 -8.42 -0.32 -8.50
C PRO A 135 -9.75 -1.10 -8.44
N LEU A 136 -10.81 -0.43 -7.99
CA LEU A 136 -12.12 -1.03 -7.74
C LEU A 136 -12.70 -1.73 -8.97
N HIS A 137 -12.38 -1.24 -10.17
CA HIS A 137 -12.80 -1.85 -11.44
C HIS A 137 -11.78 -1.56 -12.55
N PRO A 138 -11.75 -2.32 -13.67
CA PRO A 138 -10.98 -1.95 -14.84
C PRO A 138 -11.48 -0.61 -15.42
N PRO A 139 -10.62 0.20 -16.05
CA PRO A 139 -11.05 1.42 -16.73
C PRO A 139 -12.13 1.15 -17.77
N GLY A 140 -13.20 1.95 -17.74
CA GLY A 140 -14.34 1.80 -18.66
C GLY A 140 -15.23 0.59 -18.40
N ARG A 141 -15.01 -0.18 -17.31
CA ARG A 141 -15.81 -1.35 -16.93
C ARG A 141 -16.26 -1.28 -15.46
N PRO A 142 -17.09 -0.31 -15.10
CA PRO A 142 -17.54 -0.14 -13.71
C PRO A 142 -18.48 -1.26 -13.23
N ASP A 143 -18.96 -2.09 -14.13
CA ASP A 143 -19.73 -3.31 -13.86
C ASP A 143 -18.88 -4.49 -13.37
N GLN A 144 -17.54 -4.41 -13.48
CA GLN A 144 -16.61 -5.48 -13.09
C GLN A 144 -15.87 -5.12 -11.80
N LEU A 145 -16.60 -5.12 -10.68
CA LEU A 145 -16.01 -4.76 -9.39
C LEU A 145 -15.00 -5.81 -8.89
N ARG A 146 -13.96 -5.32 -8.23
CA ARG A 146 -12.92 -6.10 -7.54
C ARG A 146 -13.04 -5.93 -6.03
N ASP A 147 -14.25 -6.04 -5.53
CA ASP A 147 -14.64 -5.75 -4.15
C ASP A 147 -14.69 -6.99 -3.24
N GLN A 148 -14.71 -8.20 -3.81
CA GLN A 148 -14.87 -9.44 -3.05
C GLN A 148 -13.91 -9.59 -1.84
N PRO A 149 -12.60 -9.32 -1.95
CA PRO A 149 -11.70 -9.42 -0.81
C PRO A 149 -12.04 -8.43 0.31
N LEU A 150 -12.62 -7.26 -0.02
CA LEU A 150 -12.90 -6.19 0.93
C LEU A 150 -13.93 -6.61 1.99
N TYR A 151 -14.91 -7.45 1.62
CA TYR A 151 -15.94 -7.97 2.54
C TYR A 151 -15.42 -8.98 3.56
N LEU A 152 -14.21 -9.51 3.35
CA LEU A 152 -13.57 -10.52 4.19
C LEU A 152 -12.48 -9.93 5.09
N LEU A 153 -12.25 -8.62 5.04
CA LEU A 153 -11.19 -7.98 5.81
C LEU A 153 -11.51 -7.97 7.31
N PRO A 154 -10.60 -8.47 8.18
CA PRO A 154 -10.81 -8.54 9.62
C PRO A 154 -10.29 -7.29 10.36
N CYS A 155 -9.94 -6.23 9.65
CA CYS A 155 -9.34 -5.02 10.22
C CYS A 155 -9.85 -3.74 9.54
N PRO A 156 -9.71 -2.57 10.18
CA PRO A 156 -10.05 -1.28 9.61
C PRO A 156 -9.28 -0.98 8.31
N THR A 157 -9.86 -0.18 7.42
CA THR A 157 -9.27 0.19 6.15
C THR A 157 -9.33 1.69 5.90
N LEU A 158 -8.28 2.23 5.32
CA LEU A 158 -8.22 3.59 4.80
C LEU A 158 -8.07 3.56 3.28
N PHE A 159 -9.02 4.14 2.57
CA PHE A 159 -8.94 4.39 1.14
C PHE A 159 -8.54 5.84 0.91
N ILE A 160 -7.48 6.06 0.13
CA ILE A 160 -7.10 7.38 -0.37
C ILE A 160 -7.21 7.32 -1.89
N GLU A 161 -8.13 8.12 -2.45
CA GLU A 161 -8.51 8.04 -3.86
C GLU A 161 -8.38 9.40 -4.56
N GLY A 162 -8.03 9.37 -5.84
CA GLY A 162 -8.11 10.56 -6.68
C GLY A 162 -9.54 10.78 -7.20
N ALA A 163 -10.04 12.02 -7.14
CA ALA A 163 -11.40 12.33 -7.61
C ALA A 163 -11.63 12.04 -9.11
N ARG A 164 -10.56 11.89 -9.89
CA ARG A 164 -10.62 11.60 -11.34
C ARG A 164 -10.00 10.24 -11.68
N ASP A 165 -9.94 9.33 -10.72
CA ASP A 165 -9.34 8.00 -10.93
C ASP A 165 -10.23 7.17 -11.87
N PRO A 166 -9.74 6.75 -13.07
CA PRO A 166 -10.52 5.94 -14.00
C PRO A 166 -10.68 4.48 -13.54
N PHE A 167 -9.96 4.05 -12.49
CA PHE A 167 -10.04 2.71 -11.91
C PHE A 167 -10.97 2.63 -10.69
N CYS A 168 -11.47 3.78 -10.22
CA CYS A 168 -12.29 3.85 -9.01
C CYS A 168 -13.37 4.93 -9.14
N ARG A 169 -14.59 4.55 -9.47
CA ARG A 169 -15.75 5.44 -9.38
C ARG A 169 -16.12 5.61 -7.90
N LEU A 170 -16.10 6.84 -7.43
CA LEU A 170 -16.33 7.15 -6.02
C LEU A 170 -17.74 6.81 -5.53
N ASP A 171 -18.75 6.91 -6.38
CA ASP A 171 -20.12 6.49 -6.08
C ASP A 171 -20.21 4.97 -5.82
N LEU A 172 -19.57 4.17 -6.67
CA LEU A 172 -19.50 2.72 -6.48
C LEU A 172 -18.65 2.34 -5.25
N LEU A 173 -17.55 3.05 -5.03
CA LEU A 173 -16.75 2.83 -3.82
C LEU A 173 -17.56 3.14 -2.56
N ALA A 174 -18.32 4.24 -2.53
CA ALA A 174 -19.17 4.58 -1.40
C ALA A 174 -20.23 3.49 -1.11
N GLU A 175 -20.83 2.91 -2.15
CA GLU A 175 -21.74 1.78 -2.00
C GLU A 175 -21.04 0.53 -1.42
N VAL A 176 -19.83 0.22 -1.86
CA VAL A 176 -19.03 -0.89 -1.32
C VAL A 176 -18.70 -0.63 0.14
N LEU A 177 -18.15 0.56 0.47
CA LEU A 177 -17.80 0.93 1.85
C LEU A 177 -18.99 0.85 2.81
N GLY A 178 -20.18 1.25 2.36
CA GLY A 178 -21.42 1.16 3.16
C GLY A 178 -21.86 -0.29 3.50
N ARG A 179 -21.24 -1.29 2.87
CA ARG A 179 -21.51 -2.73 3.10
C ARG A 179 -20.38 -3.46 3.82
N LEU A 180 -19.25 -2.79 4.06
CA LEU A 180 -18.12 -3.43 4.74
C LEU A 180 -18.44 -3.65 6.22
N PRO A 181 -18.01 -4.80 6.81
CA PRO A 181 -18.36 -5.15 8.19
C PRO A 181 -17.61 -4.32 9.24
N LEU A 182 -16.48 -3.72 8.86
CA LEU A 182 -15.61 -2.97 9.76
C LEU A 182 -15.41 -1.54 9.26
N ARG A 183 -14.86 -0.70 10.14
CA ARG A 183 -14.53 0.68 9.85
C ARG A 183 -13.74 0.81 8.57
N SER A 184 -14.24 1.64 7.65
CA SER A 184 -13.64 1.89 6.34
C SER A 184 -13.75 3.36 6.03
N ASP A 185 -12.63 4.06 6.07
CA ASP A 185 -12.55 5.49 5.87
C ASP A 185 -12.13 5.81 4.44
N LEU A 186 -12.70 6.85 3.85
CA LEU A 186 -12.37 7.35 2.52
C LEU A 186 -11.87 8.79 2.59
N HIS A 187 -10.70 9.02 2.02
CA HIS A 187 -10.19 10.36 1.76
C HIS A 187 -10.00 10.58 0.26
N VAL A 188 -10.56 11.65 -0.26
CA VAL A 188 -10.52 11.97 -1.70
C VAL A 188 -9.61 13.15 -1.96
N ILE A 189 -8.57 12.96 -2.78
CA ILE A 189 -7.70 14.05 -3.24
C ILE A 189 -8.37 14.75 -4.44
N PRO A 190 -8.77 16.02 -4.31
CA PRO A 190 -9.48 16.73 -5.37
C PRO A 190 -8.63 16.85 -6.65
N ARG A 191 -9.27 16.66 -7.81
CA ARG A 191 -8.67 16.77 -9.14
C ARG A 191 -7.53 15.79 -9.45
N ALA A 192 -7.19 14.90 -8.55
CA ALA A 192 -6.16 13.90 -8.75
C ALA A 192 -6.67 12.69 -9.56
N GLY A 193 -5.79 12.12 -10.37
CA GLY A 193 -6.01 10.87 -11.07
C GLY A 193 -5.50 9.66 -10.27
N HIS A 194 -5.28 8.53 -10.96
CA HIS A 194 -4.94 7.24 -10.34
C HIS A 194 -3.59 7.22 -9.61
N SER A 195 -2.62 8.00 -10.02
CA SER A 195 -1.32 8.13 -9.34
C SER A 195 -1.21 9.47 -8.59
N PHE A 196 -2.34 10.06 -8.26
CA PHE A 196 -2.46 11.37 -7.62
C PHE A 196 -1.83 12.50 -8.45
N GLU A 197 -1.66 12.27 -9.75
CA GLU A 197 -1.30 13.31 -10.70
C GLU A 197 -2.45 14.31 -10.85
N THR A 198 -2.08 15.59 -10.98
CA THR A 198 -3.00 16.68 -11.27
C THR A 198 -2.90 17.11 -12.74
N ASP A 199 -3.54 18.20 -13.11
CA ASP A 199 -3.54 18.76 -14.47
C ASP A 199 -2.11 18.97 -15.03
N ARG A 200 -1.07 18.99 -14.19
CA ARG A 200 0.35 19.06 -14.58
C ARG A 200 0.97 17.69 -14.91
N ARG A 201 0.18 16.63 -14.98
CA ARG A 201 0.61 15.24 -15.23
C ARG A 201 1.63 14.67 -14.22
N ALA A 202 1.77 15.32 -13.09
CA ALA A 202 2.62 14.88 -11.98
C ALA A 202 1.86 15.03 -10.66
N MET A 203 2.23 14.24 -9.67
CA MET A 203 1.73 14.41 -8.31
C MET A 203 2.27 15.72 -7.74
N ALA A 204 1.39 16.55 -7.20
CA ALA A 204 1.79 17.77 -6.53
C ALA A 204 2.44 17.43 -5.16
N PRO A 205 3.49 18.16 -4.73
CA PRO A 205 4.09 17.96 -3.40
C PRO A 205 3.06 18.05 -2.27
N GLU A 206 2.07 18.92 -2.38
CA GLU A 206 0.98 19.10 -1.42
C GLU A 206 0.10 17.86 -1.30
N SER A 207 -0.10 17.12 -2.41
CA SER A 207 -0.84 15.85 -2.39
C SER A 207 -0.10 14.79 -1.58
N LEU A 208 1.22 14.71 -1.69
CA LEU A 208 2.02 13.79 -0.88
C LEU A 208 1.98 14.14 0.62
N GLU A 209 2.04 15.43 0.95
CA GLU A 209 1.89 15.91 2.33
C GLU A 209 0.52 15.53 2.90
N GLU A 210 -0.54 15.78 2.12
CA GLU A 210 -1.91 15.46 2.49
C GLU A 210 -2.10 13.97 2.72
N ILE A 211 -1.62 13.11 1.80
CA ILE A 211 -1.66 11.65 1.92
C ILE A 211 -1.01 11.20 3.24
N CYS A 212 0.20 11.66 3.52
CA CYS A 212 0.93 11.26 4.73
C CYS A 212 0.24 11.75 6.01
N ARG A 213 -0.26 12.98 6.03
CA ARG A 213 -1.03 13.52 7.16
C ARG A 213 -2.31 12.71 7.41
N VAL A 214 -3.01 12.32 6.36
CA VAL A 214 -4.22 11.51 6.46
C VAL A 214 -3.91 10.12 7.00
N ILE A 215 -2.85 9.48 6.52
CA ILE A 215 -2.43 8.16 7.03
C ILE A 215 -2.12 8.24 8.53
N LEU A 216 -1.29 9.18 8.97
CA LEU A 216 -0.92 9.29 10.38
C LEU A 216 -2.13 9.61 11.27
N GLY A 217 -2.96 10.57 10.88
CA GLY A 217 -4.17 10.88 11.64
C GLY A 217 -5.15 9.71 11.72
N TRP A 218 -5.20 8.87 10.69
CA TRP A 218 -6.00 7.66 10.72
C TRP A 218 -5.40 6.61 11.65
N LEU A 219 -4.09 6.36 11.59
CA LEU A 219 -3.40 5.43 12.49
C LEU A 219 -3.56 5.83 13.96
N ASP A 220 -3.48 7.13 14.27
CA ASP A 220 -3.66 7.67 15.62
C ASP A 220 -5.10 7.51 16.14
N SER A 221 -6.05 7.24 15.25
CA SER A 221 -7.48 7.08 15.57
C SER A 221 -7.93 5.62 15.75
N LEU A 222 -7.01 4.64 15.57
CA LEU A 222 -7.25 3.21 15.76
C LEU A 222 -7.00 2.77 17.19
#